data_2ff3a6910bf578e5aa1bd4c4da952c89
#
_entry.id   2ff3a6910bf578e5aa1bd4c4da952c89
#
_cell.length_a   1.000
_cell.length_b   1.000
_cell.length_c   1.000
_cell.angle_alpha   90.00
_cell.angle_beta   90.00
_cell.angle_gamma   90.00
#
_symmetry.space_group_name_H-M   'P 1'
#
loop_
_entity.id
_entity.type
_entity.pdbx_description
1 polymer ?
#
loop_
_entity_poly.entity_id
_entity_poly.type
_entity_poly.pdbx_seq_one_letter_code
_entity_poly.pdbx_strand_id
1 'polypeptide(L)'
;MKVQVWIGKSRIAGKGLFAGQTIPKDTIISRYLGTKISKAHSARALAQGNAYICYLNDRYDIDGNTLRNLARYINHSCAPNCALQTTSRAIWVVALRDIQEGEELTHRYNYEYDPERYTDFPCFCGAKHCVGYIVDAGYWALITQQHNYELTG
;
A
#
# COMPACT_ATOMS: atom_id res chain seq x y z
N MET A 1 16.75 17.77 -3.26
CA MET A 1 15.49 18.48 -3.61
C MET A 1 14.30 17.67 -3.09
N LYS A 2 13.24 18.31 -2.65
CA LYS A 2 12.01 17.64 -2.21
C LYS A 2 11.21 17.22 -3.45
N VAL A 3 10.81 15.94 -3.52
CA VAL A 3 9.95 15.44 -4.62
C VAL A 3 8.58 16.11 -4.53
N GLN A 4 8.08 16.61 -5.67
CA GLN A 4 6.75 17.22 -5.74
C GLN A 4 5.70 16.13 -5.91
N VAL A 5 4.68 16.16 -5.06
CA VAL A 5 3.51 15.26 -5.12
C VAL A 5 2.25 16.03 -4.77
N TRP A 6 1.11 15.56 -5.24
CA TRP A 6 -0.19 16.18 -4.97
C TRP A 6 -1.28 15.12 -4.72
N ILE A 7 -2.33 15.49 -4.00
CA ILE A 7 -3.47 14.63 -3.66
C ILE A 7 -4.59 14.91 -4.65
N GLY A 8 -5.13 13.86 -5.27
CA GLY A 8 -6.24 13.95 -6.22
C GLY A 8 -7.24 12.82 -6.07
N LYS A 9 -8.29 12.84 -6.90
CA LYS A 9 -9.25 11.74 -6.99
C LYS A 9 -8.57 10.55 -7.67
N SER A 10 -8.63 9.38 -7.03
CA SER A 10 -8.08 8.14 -7.58
C SER A 10 -9.12 7.35 -8.36
N ARG A 11 -8.65 6.59 -9.35
CA ARG A 11 -9.45 5.55 -10.01
C ARG A 11 -9.42 4.21 -9.25
N ILE A 12 -8.44 4.05 -8.35
CA ILE A 12 -8.26 2.82 -7.54
C ILE A 12 -9.18 2.89 -6.33
N ALA A 13 -9.02 3.91 -5.48
CA ALA A 13 -9.86 4.11 -4.31
C ALA A 13 -9.79 5.56 -3.82
N GLY A 14 -10.94 6.21 -3.65
CA GLY A 14 -11.10 7.51 -2.99
C GLY A 14 -10.13 8.59 -3.48
N LYS A 15 -9.15 8.93 -2.63
CA LYS A 15 -8.04 9.85 -2.94
C LYS A 15 -6.76 9.07 -3.19
N GLY A 16 -5.94 9.57 -4.12
CA GLY A 16 -4.60 9.06 -4.42
C GLY A 16 -3.52 10.12 -4.25
N LEU A 17 -2.27 9.70 -4.16
CA LEU A 17 -1.10 10.55 -4.22
C LEU A 17 -0.49 10.46 -5.61
N PHE A 18 -0.24 11.59 -6.25
CA PHE A 18 0.21 11.66 -7.64
C PHE A 18 1.58 12.33 -7.74
N ALA A 19 2.39 11.91 -8.71
CA ALA A 19 3.67 12.53 -9.03
C ALA A 19 3.43 13.94 -9.61
N GLY A 20 4.02 14.96 -9.02
CA GLY A 20 4.00 16.35 -9.51
C GLY A 20 5.19 16.70 -10.42
N GLN A 21 6.02 15.73 -10.71
CA GLN A 21 7.19 15.78 -11.58
C GLN A 21 7.58 14.36 -11.97
N THR A 22 8.41 14.20 -12.99
CA THR A 22 9.06 12.90 -13.26
C THR A 22 9.97 12.52 -12.09
N ILE A 23 9.83 11.28 -11.61
CA ILE A 23 10.57 10.74 -10.46
C ILE A 23 11.40 9.55 -10.96
N PRO A 24 12.73 9.65 -10.96
CA PRO A 24 13.60 8.54 -11.35
C PRO A 24 13.48 7.34 -10.41
N LYS A 25 13.74 6.16 -10.96
CA LYS A 25 13.89 4.93 -10.16
C LYS A 25 14.84 5.14 -8.98
N ASP A 26 14.60 4.42 -7.87
CA ASP A 26 15.38 4.44 -6.63
C ASP A 26 15.37 5.79 -5.87
N THR A 27 14.54 6.75 -6.33
CA THR A 27 14.34 8.02 -5.62
C THR A 27 13.54 7.82 -4.34
N ILE A 28 14.03 8.37 -3.23
CA ILE A 28 13.26 8.50 -1.99
C ILE A 28 12.25 9.64 -2.18
N ILE A 29 10.96 9.28 -2.24
CA ILE A 29 9.87 10.22 -2.50
C ILE A 29 9.49 10.96 -1.23
N SER A 30 9.24 10.21 -0.16
CA SER A 30 8.82 10.76 1.14
C SER A 30 9.10 9.77 2.27
N ARG A 31 8.96 10.25 3.48
CA ARG A 31 8.89 9.40 4.67
C ARG A 31 7.42 9.09 4.98
N TYR A 32 7.12 7.86 5.40
CA TYR A 32 5.84 7.53 6.02
C TYR A 32 5.80 8.11 7.43
N LEU A 33 5.03 9.17 7.62
CA LEU A 33 4.99 9.92 8.88
C LEU A 33 3.91 9.35 9.81
N GLY A 34 4.17 9.39 11.10
CA GLY A 34 3.19 8.95 12.08
C GLY A 34 3.77 8.80 13.48
N THR A 35 2.96 8.30 14.38
CA THR A 35 3.34 8.00 15.75
C THR A 35 3.86 6.56 15.85
N LYS A 36 5.03 6.38 16.45
CA LYS A 36 5.54 5.05 16.76
C LYS A 36 4.73 4.46 17.92
N ILE A 37 4.12 3.30 17.68
CA ILE A 37 3.25 2.60 18.64
C ILE A 37 3.71 1.15 18.84
N SER A 38 3.38 0.57 19.98
CA SER A 38 3.68 -0.85 20.28
C SER A 38 2.77 -1.80 19.49
N LYS A 39 3.17 -3.06 19.32
CA LYS A 39 2.33 -4.09 18.66
C LYS A 39 0.96 -4.28 19.31
N ALA A 40 0.88 -4.22 20.63
CA ALA A 40 -0.40 -4.30 21.34
C ALA A 40 -1.31 -3.09 21.04
N HIS A 41 -0.74 -1.90 20.83
CA HIS A 41 -1.48 -0.71 20.40
C HIS A 41 -1.94 -0.83 18.94
N SER A 42 -1.07 -1.33 18.06
CA SER A 42 -1.39 -1.59 16.65
C SER A 42 -2.58 -2.54 16.52
N ALA A 43 -2.57 -3.67 17.25
CA ALA A 43 -3.67 -4.64 17.22
C ALA A 43 -5.01 -4.00 17.60
N ARG A 44 -5.03 -3.16 18.63
CA ARG A 44 -6.25 -2.43 19.03
C ARG A 44 -6.68 -1.41 17.98
N ALA A 45 -5.74 -0.65 17.42
CA ALA A 45 -6.03 0.35 16.41
C ALA A 45 -6.59 -0.29 15.12
N LEU A 46 -6.01 -1.41 14.68
CA LEU A 46 -6.51 -2.19 13.54
C LEU A 46 -7.93 -2.73 13.80
N ALA A 47 -8.19 -3.28 15.00
CA ALA A 47 -9.52 -3.76 15.39
C ALA A 47 -10.57 -2.62 15.42
N GLN A 48 -10.14 -1.38 15.59
CA GLN A 48 -10.98 -0.17 15.52
C GLN A 48 -11.09 0.41 14.09
N GLY A 49 -10.55 -0.29 13.09
CA GLY A 49 -10.64 0.12 11.68
C GLY A 49 -9.57 1.12 11.23
N ASN A 50 -8.48 1.32 12.00
CA ASN A 50 -7.37 2.16 11.55
C ASN A 50 -6.54 1.43 10.47
N ALA A 51 -6.75 1.77 9.21
CA ALA A 51 -6.06 1.17 8.06
C ALA A 51 -4.65 1.75 7.79
N TYR A 52 -4.17 2.68 8.60
CA TYR A 52 -2.91 3.41 8.37
C TYR A 52 -1.76 2.92 9.25
N ILE A 53 -1.81 1.69 9.71
CA ILE A 53 -0.75 1.07 10.50
C ILE A 53 0.27 0.44 9.55
N CYS A 54 1.53 0.86 9.67
CA CYS A 54 2.65 0.32 8.89
C CYS A 54 3.69 -0.35 9.79
N TYR A 55 4.12 -1.54 9.41
CA TYR A 55 5.17 -2.28 10.10
C TYR A 55 6.49 -1.50 10.10
N LEU A 56 7.08 -1.30 11.25
CA LEU A 56 8.41 -0.70 11.41
C LEU A 56 9.47 -1.75 11.76
N ASN A 57 9.23 -2.54 12.77
CA ASN A 57 10.09 -3.64 13.25
C ASN A 57 9.31 -4.55 14.20
N ASP A 58 9.95 -5.57 14.77
CA ASP A 58 9.29 -6.56 15.63
C ASP A 58 8.66 -5.98 16.91
N ARG A 59 9.09 -4.79 17.33
CA ARG A 59 8.61 -4.14 18.56
C ARG A 59 7.57 -3.06 18.29
N TYR A 60 7.64 -2.41 17.13
CA TYR A 60 6.89 -1.19 16.86
C TYR A 60 6.32 -1.15 15.46
N ASP A 61 5.23 -0.43 15.31
CA ASP A 61 4.64 0.02 14.07
C ASP A 61 4.57 1.55 14.03
N ILE A 62 4.26 2.10 12.87
CA ILE A 62 3.91 3.51 12.70
C ILE A 62 2.41 3.63 12.45
N ASP A 63 1.73 4.35 13.33
CA ASP A 63 0.37 4.82 13.07
C ASP A 63 0.43 6.08 12.23
N GLY A 64 0.18 5.93 10.95
CA GLY A 64 0.21 6.99 9.94
C GLY A 64 -1.10 7.77 9.81
N ASN A 65 -2.06 7.59 10.70
CA ASN A 65 -3.36 8.29 10.66
C ASN A 65 -3.25 9.77 11.04
N THR A 66 -2.48 10.50 10.27
CA THR A 66 -2.29 11.96 10.40
C THR A 66 -2.27 12.63 9.03
N LEU A 67 -2.87 13.82 8.91
CA LEU A 67 -2.91 14.57 7.66
C LEU A 67 -1.51 15.04 7.19
N ARG A 68 -0.53 15.07 8.09
CA ARG A 68 0.88 15.35 7.73
C ARG A 68 1.53 14.22 6.94
N ASN A 69 0.97 13.02 7.01
CA ASN A 69 1.46 11.85 6.29
C ASN A 69 0.86 11.80 4.89
N LEU A 70 1.53 12.37 3.90
CA LEU A 70 1.07 12.30 2.51
C LEU A 70 1.06 10.86 1.98
N ALA A 71 1.96 10.00 2.47
CA ALA A 71 2.03 8.60 2.06
C ALA A 71 0.78 7.78 2.43
N ARG A 72 -0.07 8.26 3.34
CA ARG A 72 -1.37 7.63 3.64
C ARG A 72 -2.34 7.59 2.45
N TYR A 73 -2.10 8.44 1.44
CA TYR A 73 -2.91 8.50 0.23
C TYR A 73 -2.37 7.64 -0.90
N ILE A 74 -1.28 6.90 -0.69
CA ILE A 74 -0.75 5.96 -1.67
C ILE A 74 -1.61 4.70 -1.65
N ASN A 75 -2.33 4.45 -2.74
CA ASN A 75 -3.22 3.30 -2.88
C ASN A 75 -2.45 2.00 -3.16
N HIS A 76 -3.15 0.87 -2.96
CA HIS A 76 -2.63 -0.44 -3.32
C HIS A 76 -2.61 -0.66 -4.83
N SER A 77 -1.55 -1.32 -5.31
CA SER A 77 -1.54 -1.94 -6.64
C SER A 77 -0.83 -3.30 -6.60
N CYS A 78 -1.34 -4.25 -7.39
CA CYS A 78 -0.68 -5.52 -7.65
C CYS A 78 0.58 -5.37 -8.52
N ALA A 79 0.69 -4.27 -9.29
CA ALA A 79 1.88 -3.87 -10.05
C ALA A 79 2.31 -2.44 -9.64
N PRO A 80 2.86 -2.26 -8.43
CA PRO A 80 3.12 -0.95 -7.88
C PRO A 80 4.32 -0.25 -8.55
N ASN A 81 4.34 1.08 -8.45
CA ASN A 81 5.49 1.88 -8.86
C ASN A 81 6.34 2.37 -7.68
N CYS A 82 5.90 2.12 -6.45
CA CYS A 82 6.65 2.43 -5.22
C CYS A 82 6.73 1.21 -4.31
N ALA A 83 7.70 1.25 -3.38
CA ALA A 83 7.79 0.34 -2.24
C ALA A 83 7.96 1.12 -0.94
N LEU A 84 7.53 0.52 0.16
CA LEU A 84 7.88 0.96 1.50
C LEU A 84 9.17 0.25 1.93
N GLN A 85 10.25 1.00 2.10
CA GLN A 85 11.52 0.51 2.62
C GLN A 85 11.65 0.88 4.08
N THR A 86 11.79 -0.13 4.93
CA THR A 86 11.86 0.03 6.38
C THR A 86 13.31 0.00 6.86
N THR A 87 13.66 0.97 7.67
CA THR A 87 14.89 0.96 8.48
C THR A 87 14.55 0.72 9.94
N SER A 88 15.53 0.57 10.83
CA SER A 88 15.26 0.43 12.27
C SER A 88 14.47 1.59 12.89
N ARG A 89 14.40 2.76 12.21
CA ARG A 89 13.85 4.00 12.77
C ARG A 89 12.80 4.68 11.89
N ALA A 90 12.66 4.30 10.62
CA ALA A 90 11.82 5.01 9.67
C ALA A 90 11.34 4.10 8.52
N ILE A 91 10.24 4.49 7.90
CA ILE A 91 9.70 3.89 6.70
C ILE A 91 9.78 4.94 5.59
N TRP A 92 10.35 4.57 4.45
CA TRP A 92 10.55 5.43 3.30
C TRP A 92 9.75 4.94 2.10
N VAL A 93 9.13 5.85 1.38
CA VAL A 93 8.51 5.56 0.08
C VAL A 93 9.57 5.75 -0.99
N VAL A 94 9.87 4.68 -1.75
CA VAL A 94 10.91 4.66 -2.77
C VAL A 94 10.32 4.25 -4.11
N ALA A 95 10.72 4.94 -5.19
CA ALA A 95 10.31 4.60 -6.55
C ALA A 95 10.96 3.29 -7.01
N LEU A 96 10.16 2.34 -7.50
CA LEU A 96 10.62 1.04 -8.04
C LEU A 96 11.05 1.12 -9.50
N ARG A 97 10.57 2.13 -10.22
CA ARG A 97 10.87 2.44 -11.62
C ARG A 97 10.77 3.95 -11.82
N ASP A 98 11.11 4.42 -13.00
CA ASP A 98 10.79 5.79 -13.38
C ASP A 98 9.27 6.00 -13.36
N ILE A 99 8.82 7.09 -12.73
CA ILE A 99 7.42 7.47 -12.60
C ILE A 99 7.24 8.79 -13.33
N GLN A 100 6.30 8.84 -14.26
CA GLN A 100 6.03 10.06 -15.00
C GLN A 100 5.21 11.06 -14.20
N GLU A 101 5.35 12.34 -14.50
CA GLU A 101 4.47 13.37 -13.94
C GLU A 101 3.00 13.01 -14.20
N GLY A 102 2.16 13.15 -13.17
CA GLY A 102 0.73 12.81 -13.24
C GLY A 102 0.39 11.34 -12.96
N GLU A 103 1.38 10.43 -12.87
CA GLU A 103 1.09 9.04 -12.45
C GLU A 103 0.67 8.98 -10.98
N GLU A 104 -0.30 8.13 -10.66
CA GLU A 104 -0.65 7.79 -9.28
C GLU A 104 0.44 6.92 -8.66
N LEU A 105 0.91 7.31 -7.47
CA LEU A 105 1.84 6.51 -6.68
C LEU A 105 1.09 5.36 -6.02
N THR A 106 1.63 4.15 -6.12
CA THR A 106 1.02 2.94 -5.57
C THR A 106 2.06 2.06 -4.91
N HIS A 107 1.66 1.32 -3.86
CA HIS A 107 2.50 0.30 -3.26
C HIS A 107 1.69 -0.95 -2.91
N ARG A 108 2.34 -2.08 -2.60
CA ARG A 108 1.65 -3.27 -2.11
C ARG A 108 1.32 -3.10 -0.64
N TYR A 109 0.06 -3.39 -0.26
CA TYR A 109 -0.35 -3.39 1.14
C TYR A 109 0.06 -4.69 1.85
N ASN A 110 0.21 -5.81 1.10
CA ASN A 110 0.62 -7.12 1.62
C ASN A 110 -0.26 -7.56 2.80
N TYR A 111 -1.60 -7.45 2.64
CA TYR A 111 -2.52 -7.93 3.66
C TYR A 111 -2.34 -9.43 3.84
N GLU A 112 -2.34 -9.90 5.09
CA GLU A 112 -2.28 -11.31 5.41
C GLU A 112 -3.50 -12.03 4.82
N TYR A 113 -3.28 -13.24 4.29
CA TYR A 113 -4.35 -14.02 3.73
C TYR A 113 -5.20 -14.66 4.83
N ASP A 114 -6.48 -14.36 4.83
CA ASP A 114 -7.49 -14.98 5.65
C ASP A 114 -8.55 -15.61 4.72
N PRO A 115 -8.70 -16.96 4.69
CA PRO A 115 -9.63 -17.65 3.79
C PRO A 115 -11.08 -17.18 3.92
N GLU A 116 -11.50 -16.70 5.11
CA GLU A 116 -12.87 -16.27 5.38
C GLU A 116 -13.08 -14.78 5.05
N ARG A 117 -12.00 -13.99 4.96
CA ARG A 117 -12.10 -12.53 4.93
C ARG A 117 -11.35 -11.84 3.79
N TYR A 118 -10.51 -12.53 3.00
CA TYR A 118 -9.76 -11.86 1.93
C TYR A 118 -10.66 -11.16 0.90
N THR A 119 -11.89 -11.65 0.71
CA THR A 119 -12.89 -11.06 -0.19
C THR A 119 -13.46 -9.73 0.32
N ASP A 120 -13.27 -9.40 1.61
CA ASP A 120 -13.65 -8.10 2.18
C ASP A 120 -12.79 -6.95 1.64
N PHE A 121 -11.67 -7.27 0.99
CA PHE A 121 -10.68 -6.31 0.50
C PHE A 121 -10.53 -6.36 -1.03
N PRO A 122 -11.56 -5.93 -1.80
CA PRO A 122 -11.50 -5.93 -3.27
C PRO A 122 -10.40 -4.98 -3.77
N CYS A 123 -9.72 -5.39 -4.85
CA CYS A 123 -8.67 -4.61 -5.50
C CYS A 123 -9.13 -4.08 -6.85
N PHE A 124 -9.03 -2.77 -7.06
CA PHE A 124 -9.40 -2.08 -8.29
C PHE A 124 -8.19 -1.46 -9.00
N CYS A 125 -6.98 -1.99 -8.79
CA CYS A 125 -5.75 -1.39 -9.33
C CYS A 125 -5.63 -1.48 -10.86
N GLY A 126 -6.40 -2.33 -11.53
CA GLY A 126 -6.37 -2.50 -12.99
C GLY A 126 -5.10 -3.16 -13.55
N ALA A 127 -4.22 -3.72 -12.69
CA ALA A 127 -3.02 -4.41 -13.14
C ALA A 127 -3.38 -5.72 -13.87
N LYS A 128 -2.61 -6.07 -14.92
CA LYS A 128 -2.85 -7.26 -15.76
C LYS A 128 -2.90 -8.57 -14.95
N HIS A 129 -2.12 -8.68 -13.88
CA HIS A 129 -2.04 -9.85 -13.02
C HIS A 129 -2.75 -9.66 -11.68
N CYS A 130 -3.72 -8.73 -11.62
CA CYS A 130 -4.50 -8.51 -10.42
C CYS A 130 -5.41 -9.71 -10.16
N VAL A 131 -5.36 -10.25 -8.94
CA VAL A 131 -6.21 -11.36 -8.50
C VAL A 131 -7.58 -10.90 -7.97
N GLY A 132 -7.88 -9.60 -8.06
CA GLY A 132 -9.16 -9.02 -7.64
C GLY A 132 -9.23 -8.62 -6.17
N TYR A 133 -8.23 -8.96 -5.37
CA TYR A 133 -8.20 -8.70 -3.93
C TYR A 133 -6.85 -8.17 -3.45
N ILE A 134 -6.88 -7.43 -2.33
CA ILE A 134 -5.68 -6.91 -1.65
C ILE A 134 -5.18 -7.98 -0.70
N VAL A 135 -4.18 -8.75 -1.13
CA VAL A 135 -3.61 -9.86 -0.36
C VAL A 135 -2.13 -10.02 -0.74
N ASP A 136 -1.35 -10.62 0.16
CA ASP A 136 0.05 -10.93 -0.10
C ASP A 136 0.23 -11.78 -1.36
N ALA A 137 1.23 -11.44 -2.18
CA ALA A 137 1.47 -12.06 -3.47
C ALA A 137 1.77 -13.57 -3.38
N GLY A 138 2.23 -14.06 -2.24
CA GLY A 138 2.45 -15.49 -2.00
C GLY A 138 1.19 -16.34 -2.12
N TYR A 139 0.01 -15.72 -2.01
CA TYR A 139 -1.29 -16.41 -2.11
C TYR A 139 -2.02 -16.23 -3.45
N TRP A 140 -1.45 -15.48 -4.39
CA TRP A 140 -2.12 -15.21 -5.67
C TRP A 140 -2.43 -16.46 -6.49
N ALA A 141 -1.51 -17.43 -6.51
CA ALA A 141 -1.72 -18.70 -7.22
C ALA A 141 -2.91 -19.47 -6.62
N LEU A 142 -3.03 -19.50 -5.30
CA LEU A 142 -4.14 -20.14 -4.59
C LEU A 142 -5.49 -19.49 -4.95
N ILE A 143 -5.57 -18.17 -4.90
CA ILE A 143 -6.79 -17.42 -5.22
C ILE A 143 -7.18 -17.63 -6.69
N THR A 144 -6.23 -17.59 -7.61
CA THR A 144 -6.48 -17.82 -9.03
C THR A 144 -7.01 -19.24 -9.29
N GLN A 145 -6.51 -20.24 -8.59
CA GLN A 145 -7.03 -21.61 -8.68
C GLN A 145 -8.46 -21.73 -8.15
N GLN A 146 -8.77 -21.11 -7.03
CA GLN A 146 -10.13 -21.11 -6.45
C GLN A 146 -11.15 -20.49 -7.41
N HIS A 147 -10.84 -19.34 -8.02
CA HIS A 147 -11.73 -18.69 -8.99
C HIS A 147 -11.93 -19.50 -10.27
N ASN A 148 -10.90 -20.22 -10.74
CA ASN A 148 -11.05 -21.09 -11.90
C ASN A 148 -11.99 -22.30 -11.63
N TYR A 149 -12.00 -22.81 -10.39
CA TYR A 149 -12.92 -23.87 -9.99
C TYR A 149 -14.39 -23.39 -9.95
N GLU A 150 -14.65 -22.20 -9.49
CA GLU A 150 -16.01 -21.60 -9.43
C GLU A 150 -16.60 -21.30 -10.81
N LEU A 151 -15.74 -21.07 -11.83
CA LEU A 151 -16.17 -20.78 -13.20
C LEU A 151 -16.43 -22.06 -14.04
N THR A 152 -15.99 -23.23 -13.57
CA THR A 152 -16.10 -24.52 -14.28
C THR A 152 -17.11 -25.49 -13.64
N GLY A 153 -17.74 -25.14 -12.54
CA GLY A 153 -18.80 -25.88 -11.83
C GLY A 153 -20.17 -25.25 -12.04
#